data_4b6a915ba94a3c5f89e32a39719d52e8
#
_entry.id   4b6a915ba94a3c5f89e32a39719d52e8
#
_cell.length_a   1.000
_cell.length_b   1.000
_cell.length_c   1.000
_cell.angle_alpha   90.00
_cell.angle_beta   90.00
_cell.angle_gamma   90.00
#
_symmetry.space_group_name_H-M   'P 1'
#
loop_
_entity.id
_entity.type
_entity.pdbx_description
1 polymer ?
#
loop_
_entity_poly.entity_id
_entity_poly.type
_entity_poly.pdbx_seq_one_letter_code
_entity_poly.pdbx_strand_id
1 'polypeptide(L)'
;ATPRYFQVERIAACTCLAMIRDAADILKVLARNGASLRAGRIAGAFRNIGNSEIADSIVSTMRGFGYDVREEDPFEDQPRTPLVYEVSPYVTRLRLMWENMRDKVVELFPEAPGKIDDVEGYLRSVDEKYSEDAYHSLSIEGYRVSPELIEKVRVGNWKPEEEDKEHKNALVARGYYQAFQAVRGTIADILKGKNAGEAVRADHPVWYMQMWMPFVTVGILQREDLVGYRTGQVYIRGSQHIPLNPKAVRDAMPVLFDLLKNEPHPAVRAVLGHFFFVYIHPYMDGNGRMGRFVLNAMLASGGYNWTVVPVERRKEYMKALEKASVEGDISEFTKVIASLVK
;
A
#
# COMPACT_ATOMS: atom_id res chain seq x y z
N ALA A 1 15.97 -33.84 10.04
CA ALA A 1 16.01 -32.60 9.26
C ALA A 1 15.47 -32.93 7.87
N THR A 2 14.36 -32.31 7.48
CA THR A 2 13.79 -32.45 6.13
C THR A 2 14.78 -31.80 5.15
N PRO A 3 15.25 -32.49 4.09
CA PRO A 3 16.09 -31.88 3.08
C PRO A 3 15.39 -30.64 2.53
N ARG A 4 16.11 -29.52 2.41
CA ARG A 4 15.53 -28.33 1.79
C ARG A 4 15.18 -28.67 0.35
N TYR A 5 14.08 -28.16 -0.15
CA TYR A 5 13.53 -28.39 -1.49
C TYR A 5 14.61 -28.33 -2.59
N PHE A 6 15.51 -27.34 -2.54
CA PHE A 6 16.68 -27.19 -3.42
C PHE A 6 17.66 -28.39 -3.40
N GLN A 7 17.80 -29.10 -2.29
CA GLN A 7 18.69 -30.28 -2.23
C GLN A 7 18.09 -31.47 -2.97
N VAL A 8 16.77 -31.61 -2.92
CA VAL A 8 16.04 -32.66 -3.64
C VAL A 8 16.13 -32.44 -5.15
N GLU A 9 15.91 -31.21 -5.62
CA GLU A 9 16.04 -30.85 -7.03
C GLU A 9 17.46 -31.00 -7.55
N ARG A 10 18.46 -30.60 -6.77
CA ARG A 10 19.88 -30.81 -7.10
C ARG A 10 20.21 -32.30 -7.26
N ILE A 11 19.79 -33.14 -6.32
CA ILE A 11 20.02 -34.59 -6.39
C ILE A 11 19.35 -35.16 -7.63
N ALA A 12 18.09 -34.80 -7.91
CA ALA A 12 17.38 -35.27 -9.09
C ALA A 12 18.06 -34.83 -10.39
N ALA A 13 18.51 -33.58 -10.49
CA ALA A 13 19.23 -33.06 -11.65
C ALA A 13 20.58 -33.77 -11.85
N CYS A 14 21.36 -33.96 -10.78
CA CYS A 14 22.61 -34.67 -10.84
C CYS A 14 22.42 -36.13 -11.29
N THR A 15 21.36 -36.79 -10.81
CA THR A 15 21.02 -38.16 -11.22
C THR A 15 20.66 -38.23 -12.71
N CYS A 16 19.85 -37.30 -13.21
CA CYS A 16 19.50 -37.21 -14.63
C CYS A 16 20.75 -36.97 -15.50
N LEU A 17 21.64 -36.06 -15.11
CA LEU A 17 22.89 -35.77 -15.84
C LEU A 17 23.82 -36.99 -15.86
N ALA A 18 23.91 -37.72 -14.75
CA ALA A 18 24.78 -38.92 -14.68
C ALA A 18 24.31 -40.07 -15.61
N MET A 19 23.05 -40.05 -16.06
CA MET A 19 22.50 -41.01 -17.03
C MET A 19 22.86 -40.67 -18.48
N ILE A 20 23.30 -39.45 -18.78
CA ILE A 20 23.63 -39.00 -20.13
C ILE A 20 25.02 -39.55 -20.50
N ARG A 21 25.10 -40.25 -21.64
CA ARG A 21 26.30 -40.87 -22.14
C ARG A 21 27.01 -40.10 -23.25
N ASP A 22 26.32 -39.17 -23.88
CA ASP A 22 26.75 -38.45 -25.06
C ASP A 22 26.16 -37.03 -25.09
N ALA A 23 26.90 -36.07 -25.56
CA ALA A 23 26.47 -34.68 -25.69
C ALA A 23 25.74 -34.37 -27.03
N ALA A 24 25.72 -35.29 -27.98
CA ALA A 24 25.29 -35.01 -29.36
C ALA A 24 23.86 -34.43 -29.47
N ASP A 25 22.88 -34.95 -28.74
CA ASP A 25 21.51 -34.46 -28.79
C ASP A 25 21.35 -33.11 -28.10
N ILE A 26 22.09 -32.90 -27.01
CA ILE A 26 22.15 -31.59 -26.32
C ILE A 26 22.72 -30.52 -27.23
N LEU A 27 23.82 -30.84 -27.92
CA LEU A 27 24.52 -29.93 -28.84
C LEU A 27 23.64 -29.52 -30.02
N LYS A 28 22.89 -30.45 -30.60
CA LYS A 28 21.94 -30.14 -31.70
C LYS A 28 20.93 -29.05 -31.28
N VAL A 29 20.42 -29.10 -30.07
CA VAL A 29 19.43 -28.13 -29.55
C VAL A 29 20.10 -26.80 -29.23
N LEU A 30 21.24 -26.83 -28.54
CA LEU A 30 21.95 -25.63 -28.12
C LEU A 30 22.48 -24.83 -29.32
N ALA A 31 23.10 -25.50 -30.31
CA ALA A 31 23.67 -24.86 -31.47
C ALA A 31 22.58 -24.25 -32.39
N ARG A 32 21.47 -24.93 -32.61
CA ARG A 32 20.33 -24.41 -33.42
C ARG A 32 19.75 -23.12 -32.85
N ASN A 33 19.75 -22.96 -31.52
CA ASN A 33 19.12 -21.84 -30.85
C ASN A 33 20.11 -20.75 -30.42
N GLY A 34 21.41 -20.89 -30.68
CA GLY A 34 22.44 -19.95 -30.22
C GLY A 34 22.49 -19.80 -28.70
N ALA A 35 22.16 -20.87 -27.97
CA ALA A 35 21.91 -20.81 -26.53
C ALA A 35 23.21 -20.90 -25.70
N SER A 36 24.14 -19.93 -25.88
CA SER A 36 25.47 -19.92 -25.25
C SER A 36 25.44 -19.92 -23.70
N LEU A 37 24.54 -19.15 -23.10
CA LEU A 37 24.35 -19.15 -21.62
C LEU A 37 23.90 -20.53 -21.10
N ARG A 38 22.94 -21.16 -21.77
CA ARG A 38 22.48 -22.50 -21.39
C ARG A 38 23.56 -23.54 -21.59
N ALA A 39 24.34 -23.43 -22.68
CA ALA A 39 25.47 -24.30 -22.93
C ALA A 39 26.50 -24.20 -21.80
N GLY A 40 26.85 -23.00 -21.36
CA GLY A 40 27.79 -22.79 -20.25
C GLY A 40 27.31 -23.42 -18.92
N ARG A 41 26.03 -23.23 -18.60
CA ARG A 41 25.43 -23.83 -17.38
C ARG A 41 25.31 -25.33 -17.44
N ILE A 42 25.01 -25.91 -18.61
CA ILE A 42 24.94 -27.37 -18.77
C ILE A 42 26.35 -27.95 -18.71
N ALA A 43 27.33 -27.33 -19.32
CA ALA A 43 28.75 -27.74 -19.23
C ALA A 43 29.25 -27.73 -17.78
N GLY A 44 29.01 -26.62 -17.05
CA GLY A 44 29.34 -26.51 -15.63
C GLY A 44 28.67 -27.58 -14.77
N ALA A 45 27.40 -27.88 -15.05
CA ALA A 45 26.69 -28.96 -14.36
C ALA A 45 27.32 -30.34 -14.59
N PHE A 46 27.70 -30.66 -15.83
CA PHE A 46 28.42 -31.91 -16.13
C PHE A 46 29.78 -31.97 -15.45
N ARG A 47 30.52 -30.87 -15.40
CA ARG A 47 31.82 -30.81 -14.73
C ARG A 47 31.66 -31.00 -13.22
N ASN A 48 30.64 -30.42 -12.61
CA ASN A 48 30.35 -30.60 -11.18
C ASN A 48 30.09 -32.05 -10.79
N ILE A 49 29.47 -32.86 -11.65
CA ILE A 49 29.22 -34.27 -11.40
C ILE A 49 30.40 -35.18 -11.87
N GLY A 50 31.53 -34.60 -12.26
CA GLY A 50 32.73 -35.35 -12.68
C GLY A 50 32.73 -35.80 -14.14
N ASN A 51 31.79 -35.36 -15.00
CA ASN A 51 31.73 -35.73 -16.40
C ASN A 51 32.33 -34.62 -17.29
N SER A 52 33.65 -34.44 -17.19
CA SER A 52 34.39 -33.39 -17.90
C SER A 52 34.40 -33.56 -19.42
N GLU A 53 34.34 -34.81 -19.93
CA GLU A 53 34.36 -35.06 -21.38
C GLU A 53 33.11 -34.47 -22.07
N ILE A 54 31.95 -34.63 -21.47
CA ILE A 54 30.72 -34.03 -22.01
C ILE A 54 30.76 -32.50 -21.89
N ALA A 55 31.24 -31.99 -20.75
CA ALA A 55 31.39 -30.53 -20.57
C ALA A 55 32.31 -29.92 -21.63
N ASP A 56 33.46 -30.50 -21.87
CA ASP A 56 34.42 -30.04 -22.87
C ASP A 56 33.88 -30.17 -24.30
N SER A 57 33.14 -31.24 -24.60
CA SER A 57 32.48 -31.43 -25.88
C SER A 57 31.44 -30.31 -26.13
N ILE A 58 30.65 -29.95 -25.14
CA ILE A 58 29.65 -28.84 -25.25
C ILE A 58 30.38 -27.54 -25.51
N VAL A 59 31.35 -27.16 -24.70
CA VAL A 59 32.07 -25.89 -24.80
C VAL A 59 32.81 -25.75 -26.10
N SER A 60 33.60 -26.78 -26.49
CA SER A 60 34.44 -26.77 -27.70
C SER A 60 33.57 -26.70 -28.97
N THR A 61 32.48 -27.48 -29.04
CA THR A 61 31.59 -27.48 -30.20
C THR A 61 30.88 -26.15 -30.35
N MET A 62 30.35 -25.59 -29.29
CA MET A 62 29.69 -24.28 -29.34
C MET A 62 30.65 -23.16 -29.74
N ARG A 63 31.87 -23.18 -29.24
CA ARG A 63 32.94 -22.24 -29.68
C ARG A 63 33.30 -22.43 -31.13
N GLY A 64 33.36 -23.67 -31.62
CA GLY A 64 33.58 -23.98 -33.02
C GLY A 64 32.52 -23.41 -33.96
N PHE A 65 31.30 -23.21 -33.48
CA PHE A 65 30.19 -22.49 -34.18
C PHE A 65 30.27 -20.98 -33.98
N GLY A 66 31.29 -20.42 -33.36
CA GLY A 66 31.47 -19.00 -33.15
C GLY A 66 30.72 -18.42 -31.94
N TYR A 67 30.16 -19.25 -31.06
CA TYR A 67 29.50 -18.78 -29.86
C TYR A 67 30.48 -18.61 -28.69
N ASP A 68 30.46 -17.48 -28.01
CA ASP A 68 31.18 -17.31 -26.76
C ASP A 68 30.43 -18.03 -25.63
N VAL A 69 31.05 -19.06 -25.07
CA VAL A 69 30.47 -19.87 -24.00
C VAL A 69 31.32 -19.71 -22.76
N ARG A 70 30.75 -19.09 -21.75
CA ARG A 70 31.30 -19.02 -20.39
C ARG A 70 30.72 -20.17 -19.58
N GLU A 71 31.58 -21.08 -19.11
CA GLU A 71 31.17 -22.17 -18.22
C GLU A 71 30.80 -21.62 -16.86
N GLU A 72 29.65 -22.04 -16.32
CA GLU A 72 29.13 -21.64 -15.03
C GLU A 72 28.49 -22.86 -14.36
N ASP A 73 28.97 -23.22 -13.17
CA ASP A 73 28.40 -24.33 -12.40
C ASP A 73 27.06 -23.89 -11.75
N PRO A 74 25.91 -24.43 -12.18
CA PRO A 74 24.62 -24.06 -11.61
C PRO A 74 24.39 -24.65 -10.21
N PHE A 75 25.25 -25.57 -9.75
CA PHE A 75 25.18 -26.24 -8.45
C PHE A 75 26.24 -25.74 -7.46
N GLU A 76 27.19 -24.93 -7.92
CA GLU A 76 28.11 -24.24 -7.03
C GLU A 76 27.25 -23.38 -6.07
N ASP A 77 27.47 -23.59 -4.77
CA ASP A 77 26.97 -22.67 -3.77
C ASP A 77 27.71 -21.33 -3.98
N GLN A 78 27.29 -20.57 -4.97
CA GLN A 78 27.63 -19.17 -4.96
C GLN A 78 27.25 -18.68 -3.56
N PRO A 79 28.21 -18.02 -2.83
CA PRO A 79 27.83 -17.36 -1.61
C PRO A 79 26.57 -16.60 -2.01
N ARG A 80 25.43 -16.95 -1.41
CA ARG A 80 24.18 -16.26 -1.67
C ARG A 80 24.55 -14.81 -1.41
N THR A 81 24.84 -14.08 -2.47
CA THR A 81 24.63 -12.64 -2.42
C THR A 81 23.30 -12.56 -1.73
N PRO A 82 23.23 -12.05 -0.47
CA PRO A 82 21.96 -12.05 0.24
C PRO A 82 21.02 -11.57 -0.81
N LEU A 83 19.94 -12.35 -1.10
CA LEU A 83 18.95 -11.92 -2.05
C LEU A 83 18.74 -10.47 -1.66
N VAL A 84 19.41 -9.57 -2.38
CA VAL A 84 19.05 -8.18 -2.34
C VAL A 84 17.64 -8.32 -2.82
N TYR A 85 16.71 -8.37 -1.85
CA TYR A 85 15.32 -8.14 -2.16
C TYR A 85 15.41 -6.90 -3.03
N GLU A 86 15.25 -7.06 -4.32
CA GLU A 86 15.13 -5.90 -5.18
C GLU A 86 14.04 -5.10 -4.53
N VAL A 87 14.46 -4.13 -3.73
CA VAL A 87 13.53 -3.25 -3.04
C VAL A 87 12.78 -2.62 -4.18
N SER A 88 11.50 -2.93 -4.28
CA SER A 88 10.64 -2.43 -5.35
C SER A 88 10.98 -0.95 -5.57
N PRO A 89 11.23 -0.48 -6.79
CA PRO A 89 11.58 0.92 -7.04
C PRO A 89 10.57 1.90 -6.44
N TYR A 90 9.33 1.46 -6.28
CA TYR A 90 8.28 2.22 -5.61
C TYR A 90 8.56 2.44 -4.12
N VAL A 91 9.13 1.45 -3.44
CA VAL A 91 9.51 1.56 -2.02
C VAL A 91 10.58 2.61 -1.83
N THR A 92 11.64 2.56 -2.63
CA THR A 92 12.72 3.56 -2.58
C THR A 92 12.19 4.95 -2.91
N ARG A 93 11.33 5.08 -3.94
CA ARG A 93 10.69 6.34 -4.30
C ARG A 93 9.86 6.92 -3.15
N LEU A 94 9.03 6.12 -2.49
CA LEU A 94 8.21 6.58 -1.37
C LEU A 94 9.07 7.09 -0.20
N ARG A 95 10.16 6.40 0.14
CA ARG A 95 11.10 6.85 1.18
C ARG A 95 11.75 8.19 0.83
N LEU A 96 12.26 8.32 -0.39
CA LEU A 96 12.87 9.57 -0.85
C LEU A 96 11.85 10.72 -0.90
N MET A 97 10.63 10.47 -1.36
CA MET A 97 9.57 11.47 -1.34
C MET A 97 9.23 11.91 0.11
N TRP A 98 9.14 10.94 1.04
CA TRP A 98 8.91 11.23 2.45
C TRP A 98 9.99 12.15 3.03
N GLU A 99 11.26 11.80 2.84
CA GLU A 99 12.41 12.58 3.29
C GLU A 99 12.38 14.01 2.72
N ASN A 100 12.17 14.14 1.41
CA ASN A 100 12.13 15.44 0.73
C ASN A 100 10.97 16.34 1.19
N MET A 101 9.84 15.76 1.56
CA MET A 101 8.63 16.48 1.97
C MET A 101 8.62 16.80 3.47
N ARG A 102 9.31 16.01 4.27
CA ARG A 102 9.28 16.04 5.73
C ARG A 102 9.55 17.42 6.32
N ASP A 103 10.66 18.02 5.93
CA ASP A 103 11.11 19.29 6.51
C ASP A 103 10.15 20.44 6.18
N LYS A 104 9.50 20.40 5.01
CA LYS A 104 8.47 21.37 4.65
C LYS A 104 7.22 21.27 5.52
N VAL A 105 6.85 20.05 5.93
CA VAL A 105 5.75 19.88 6.87
C VAL A 105 6.12 20.45 8.24
N VAL A 106 7.31 20.16 8.73
CA VAL A 106 7.79 20.67 10.03
C VAL A 106 7.84 22.20 10.05
N GLU A 107 8.28 22.81 8.94
CA GLU A 107 8.38 24.27 8.81
C GLU A 107 6.99 24.97 8.81
N LEU A 108 6.00 24.36 8.16
CA LEU A 108 4.74 25.02 7.83
C LEU A 108 3.56 24.64 8.73
N PHE A 109 3.70 23.60 9.53
CA PHE A 109 2.60 23.11 10.37
C PHE A 109 2.72 23.65 11.80
N PRO A 110 1.58 23.96 12.47
CA PRO A 110 1.64 24.45 13.84
C PRO A 110 2.23 23.41 14.80
N GLU A 111 2.87 23.88 15.85
CA GLU A 111 3.46 23.03 16.89
C GLU A 111 2.41 22.11 17.52
N ALA A 112 2.83 20.90 17.85
CA ALA A 112 1.92 19.89 18.43
C ALA A 112 1.52 20.29 19.86
N PRO A 113 0.22 20.24 20.21
CA PRO A 113 -0.25 20.50 21.56
C PRO A 113 0.34 19.52 22.60
N GLY A 114 0.72 18.35 22.18
CA GLY A 114 1.33 17.35 23.03
C GLY A 114 0.36 16.29 23.55
N LYS A 115 0.68 15.70 24.68
CA LYS A 115 -0.10 14.60 25.25
C LYS A 115 -1.47 15.07 25.73
N ILE A 116 -2.50 14.31 25.39
CA ILE A 116 -3.86 14.50 25.88
C ILE A 116 -4.01 13.75 27.21
N ASP A 117 -4.31 14.48 28.30
CA ASP A 117 -4.54 13.88 29.61
C ASP A 117 -6.01 13.44 29.78
N ASP A 118 -6.97 14.23 29.31
CA ASP A 118 -8.40 13.89 29.29
C ASP A 118 -8.80 13.16 28.00
N VAL A 119 -8.51 11.87 27.96
CA VAL A 119 -8.83 11.00 26.80
C VAL A 119 -10.34 10.96 26.54
N GLU A 120 -11.16 10.87 27.61
CA GLU A 120 -12.61 10.81 27.47
C GLU A 120 -13.20 12.14 26.97
N GLY A 121 -12.67 13.27 27.43
CA GLY A 121 -13.04 14.60 26.92
C GLY A 121 -12.70 14.76 25.45
N TYR A 122 -11.50 14.30 25.05
CA TYR A 122 -11.11 14.30 23.64
C TYR A 122 -12.05 13.44 22.78
N LEU A 123 -12.38 12.22 23.22
CA LEU A 123 -13.27 11.34 22.47
C LEU A 123 -14.69 11.89 22.38
N ARG A 124 -15.18 12.60 23.40
CA ARG A 124 -16.46 13.33 23.33
C ARG A 124 -16.41 14.43 22.25
N SER A 125 -15.32 15.19 22.20
CA SER A 125 -15.16 16.23 21.15
C SER A 125 -15.10 15.64 19.75
N VAL A 126 -14.52 14.44 19.58
CA VAL A 126 -14.56 13.68 18.30
C VAL A 126 -16.01 13.32 17.96
N ASP A 127 -16.78 12.77 18.90
CA ASP A 127 -18.19 12.41 18.69
C ASP A 127 -19.04 13.62 18.29
N GLU A 128 -18.79 14.79 18.86
CA GLU A 128 -19.47 16.05 18.52
C GLU A 128 -19.18 16.50 17.07
N LYS A 129 -17.99 16.16 16.54
CA LYS A 129 -17.59 16.49 15.17
C LYS A 129 -18.16 15.55 14.11
N TYR A 130 -18.74 14.44 14.49
CA TYR A 130 -19.19 13.42 13.53
C TYR A 130 -20.10 13.97 12.43
N SER A 131 -21.16 14.69 12.79
CA SER A 131 -22.15 15.14 11.82
C SER A 131 -21.58 16.14 10.82
N GLU A 132 -20.73 17.06 11.28
CA GLU A 132 -20.00 18.02 10.45
C GLU A 132 -19.02 17.30 9.51
N ASP A 133 -18.22 16.39 10.06
CA ASP A 133 -17.22 15.62 9.32
C ASP A 133 -17.87 14.72 8.25
N ALA A 134 -18.91 13.99 8.60
CA ALA A 134 -19.65 13.14 7.68
C ALA A 134 -20.22 13.94 6.50
N TYR A 135 -20.86 15.08 6.78
CA TYR A 135 -21.41 15.96 5.74
C TYR A 135 -20.34 16.41 4.76
N HIS A 136 -19.27 17.00 5.25
CA HIS A 136 -18.20 17.52 4.41
C HIS A 136 -17.42 16.41 3.70
N SER A 137 -17.05 15.36 4.41
CA SER A 137 -16.26 14.26 3.85
C SER A 137 -16.99 13.53 2.73
N LEU A 138 -18.29 13.28 2.88
CA LEU A 138 -19.11 12.65 1.84
C LEU A 138 -19.39 13.59 0.67
N SER A 139 -19.63 14.86 0.94
CA SER A 139 -19.86 15.89 -0.10
C SER A 139 -18.61 16.12 -0.96
N ILE A 140 -17.40 16.05 -0.40
CA ILE A 140 -16.13 16.10 -1.16
C ILE A 140 -16.09 14.98 -2.20
N GLU A 141 -16.55 13.79 -1.87
CA GLU A 141 -16.59 12.63 -2.79
C GLU A 141 -17.78 12.70 -3.78
N GLY A 142 -18.64 13.72 -3.66
CA GLY A 142 -19.76 13.96 -4.57
C GLY A 142 -21.07 13.26 -4.19
N TYR A 143 -21.15 12.72 -2.98
CA TYR A 143 -22.40 12.20 -2.45
C TYR A 143 -23.32 13.35 -2.01
N ARG A 144 -24.62 13.18 -2.26
CA ARG A 144 -25.64 14.15 -1.86
C ARG A 144 -26.23 13.71 -0.53
N VAL A 145 -25.64 14.15 0.55
CA VAL A 145 -26.11 13.88 1.91
C VAL A 145 -26.59 15.17 2.56
N SER A 146 -27.66 15.08 3.35
CA SER A 146 -28.13 16.20 4.16
C SER A 146 -27.78 15.98 5.64
N PRO A 147 -27.70 17.04 6.45
CA PRO A 147 -27.51 16.91 7.90
C PRO A 147 -28.59 16.03 8.55
N GLU A 148 -29.83 16.10 8.07
CA GLU A 148 -30.97 15.32 8.56
C GLU A 148 -30.77 13.82 8.28
N LEU A 149 -30.27 13.46 7.07
CA LEU A 149 -29.97 12.08 6.71
C LEU A 149 -28.86 11.53 7.60
N ILE A 150 -27.79 12.31 7.80
CA ILE A 150 -26.64 11.92 8.64
C ILE A 150 -27.10 11.66 10.08
N GLU A 151 -27.95 12.54 10.63
CA GLU A 151 -28.48 12.38 11.98
C GLU A 151 -29.43 11.18 12.08
N LYS A 152 -30.35 11.01 11.11
CA LYS A 152 -31.26 9.86 11.02
C LYS A 152 -30.48 8.52 11.02
N VAL A 153 -29.37 8.47 10.29
CA VAL A 153 -28.46 7.32 10.27
C VAL A 153 -27.76 7.12 11.62
N ARG A 154 -27.26 8.19 12.24
CA ARG A 154 -26.56 8.16 13.52
C ARG A 154 -27.43 7.58 14.64
N VAL A 155 -28.68 8.01 14.73
CA VAL A 155 -29.64 7.54 15.76
C VAL A 155 -30.28 6.19 15.45
N GLY A 156 -29.96 5.57 14.30
CA GLY A 156 -30.46 4.25 13.93
C GLY A 156 -31.89 4.22 13.38
N ASN A 157 -32.49 5.38 13.09
CA ASN A 157 -33.88 5.51 12.60
C ASN A 157 -34.03 5.34 11.08
N TRP A 158 -32.98 4.97 10.40
CA TRP A 158 -33.02 4.68 8.97
C TRP A 158 -33.28 3.18 8.72
N LYS A 159 -34.25 2.91 7.83
CA LYS A 159 -34.60 1.54 7.38
C LYS A 159 -34.27 1.37 5.90
N PRO A 160 -33.68 0.20 5.49
CA PRO A 160 -33.24 -0.04 4.12
C PRO A 160 -34.35 -0.19 3.06
N GLU A 161 -35.61 -0.17 3.43
CA GLU A 161 -36.74 -0.56 2.58
C GLU A 161 -37.28 0.54 1.65
N GLU A 162 -36.69 1.72 1.64
CA GLU A 162 -37.12 2.82 0.76
C GLU A 162 -36.34 2.82 -0.54
N GLU A 163 -37.02 2.47 -1.64
CA GLU A 163 -36.48 2.31 -3.03
C GLU A 163 -36.14 3.63 -3.73
N ASP A 164 -35.35 4.54 -3.19
CA ASP A 164 -35.07 5.80 -3.85
C ASP A 164 -33.58 6.06 -4.10
N LYS A 165 -33.26 7.06 -4.97
CA LYS A 165 -31.90 7.59 -5.17
C LYS A 165 -31.23 7.99 -3.85
N GLU A 166 -32.00 8.24 -2.81
CA GLU A 166 -31.56 8.46 -1.43
C GLU A 166 -30.98 7.19 -0.81
N HIS A 167 -31.38 5.99 -1.26
CA HIS A 167 -30.94 4.73 -0.70
C HIS A 167 -29.41 4.59 -0.76
N LYS A 168 -28.78 4.91 -1.91
CA LYS A 168 -27.32 4.87 -2.04
C LYS A 168 -26.64 5.86 -1.10
N ASN A 169 -27.15 7.08 -0.98
CA ASN A 169 -26.58 8.09 -0.08
C ASN A 169 -26.74 7.69 1.39
N ALA A 170 -27.85 7.05 1.74
CA ALA A 170 -28.09 6.53 3.08
C ALA A 170 -27.15 5.35 3.42
N LEU A 171 -26.90 4.42 2.48
CA LEU A 171 -25.90 3.35 2.65
C LEU A 171 -24.51 3.91 2.87
N VAL A 172 -24.12 4.93 2.08
CA VAL A 172 -22.82 5.59 2.23
C VAL A 172 -22.71 6.30 3.57
N ALA A 173 -23.74 7.04 4.00
CA ALA A 173 -23.75 7.69 5.31
C ALA A 173 -23.67 6.67 6.45
N ARG A 174 -24.37 5.54 6.35
CA ARG A 174 -24.33 4.45 7.32
C ARG A 174 -22.93 3.83 7.40
N GLY A 175 -22.31 3.55 6.26
CA GLY A 175 -20.97 3.00 6.21
C GLY A 175 -19.94 3.98 6.77
N TYR A 176 -20.09 5.28 6.47
CA TYR A 176 -19.23 6.31 7.04
C TYR A 176 -19.33 6.35 8.57
N TYR A 177 -20.54 6.27 9.12
CA TYR A 177 -20.75 6.21 10.58
C TYR A 177 -20.07 5.01 11.22
N GLN A 178 -20.24 3.83 10.63
CA GLN A 178 -19.61 2.60 11.15
C GLN A 178 -18.08 2.69 11.10
N ALA A 179 -17.51 3.19 10.00
CA ALA A 179 -16.09 3.42 9.87
C ALA A 179 -15.58 4.48 10.88
N PHE A 180 -16.31 5.59 11.06
CA PHE A 180 -15.97 6.63 12.02
C PHE A 180 -15.90 6.07 13.45
N GLN A 181 -16.84 5.23 13.86
CA GLN A 181 -16.82 4.58 15.17
C GLN A 181 -15.59 3.66 15.32
N ALA A 182 -15.21 2.93 14.29
CA ALA A 182 -13.99 2.12 14.31
C ALA A 182 -12.72 2.99 14.42
N VAL A 183 -12.64 4.09 13.69
CA VAL A 183 -11.54 5.07 13.78
C VAL A 183 -11.45 5.68 15.18
N ARG A 184 -12.59 6.06 15.76
CA ARG A 184 -12.67 6.57 17.14
C ARG A 184 -12.09 5.56 18.16
N GLY A 185 -12.39 4.26 17.96
CA GLY A 185 -11.81 3.19 18.77
C GLY A 185 -10.28 3.13 18.64
N THR A 186 -9.75 3.22 17.43
CA THR A 186 -8.31 3.27 17.19
C THR A 186 -7.66 4.49 17.82
N ILE A 187 -8.31 5.67 17.76
CA ILE A 187 -7.84 6.88 18.43
C ILE A 187 -7.77 6.68 19.95
N ALA A 188 -8.78 6.05 20.54
CA ALA A 188 -8.76 5.74 21.98
C ALA A 188 -7.53 4.89 22.36
N ASP A 189 -7.18 3.91 21.55
CA ASP A 189 -5.99 3.10 21.74
C ASP A 189 -4.68 3.90 21.60
N ILE A 190 -4.61 4.77 20.60
CA ILE A 190 -3.46 5.68 20.38
C ILE A 190 -3.27 6.58 21.60
N LEU A 191 -4.35 7.19 22.09
CA LEU A 191 -4.31 8.09 23.26
C LEU A 191 -3.93 7.35 24.58
N LYS A 192 -4.20 6.04 24.65
CA LYS A 192 -3.74 5.16 25.73
C LYS A 192 -2.29 4.69 25.58
N GLY A 193 -1.59 5.15 24.54
CA GLY A 193 -0.15 4.92 24.36
C GLY A 193 0.23 3.90 23.28
N LYS A 194 -0.74 3.37 22.50
CA LYS A 194 -0.41 2.52 21.34
C LYS A 194 0.28 3.38 20.26
N ASN A 195 1.32 2.84 19.63
CA ASN A 195 1.96 3.54 18.52
C ASN A 195 0.95 3.81 17.39
N ALA A 196 0.84 5.07 16.96
CA ALA A 196 -0.18 5.48 16.00
C ALA A 196 -0.06 4.79 14.64
N GLY A 197 1.17 4.63 14.12
CA GLY A 197 1.42 3.92 12.86
C GLY A 197 1.06 2.44 12.93
N GLU A 198 1.36 1.77 14.05
CA GLU A 198 0.96 0.37 14.28
C GLU A 198 -0.55 0.21 14.45
N ALA A 199 -1.19 1.13 15.16
CA ALA A 199 -2.63 1.12 15.35
C ALA A 199 -3.36 1.25 14.01
N VAL A 200 -2.99 2.25 13.20
CA VAL A 200 -3.60 2.45 11.88
C VAL A 200 -3.29 1.30 10.92
N ARG A 201 -2.07 0.74 10.96
CA ARG A 201 -1.73 -0.47 10.19
C ARG A 201 -2.67 -1.63 10.49
N ALA A 202 -2.94 -1.87 11.77
CA ALA A 202 -3.78 -2.98 12.21
C ALA A 202 -5.26 -2.75 11.87
N ASP A 203 -5.75 -1.52 12.02
CA ASP A 203 -7.18 -1.23 12.08
C ASP A 203 -7.77 -0.67 10.77
N HIS A 204 -6.94 -0.08 9.85
CA HIS A 204 -7.47 0.49 8.60
C HIS A 204 -8.25 -0.51 7.73
N PRO A 205 -7.95 -1.84 7.70
CA PRO A 205 -8.78 -2.78 6.96
C PRO A 205 -10.18 -2.91 7.58
N VAL A 206 -10.28 -2.79 8.91
CA VAL A 206 -11.57 -2.80 9.62
C VAL A 206 -12.35 -1.54 9.28
N TRP A 207 -11.71 -0.35 9.26
CA TRP A 207 -12.36 0.91 8.86
C TRP A 207 -12.94 0.80 7.45
N TYR A 208 -12.15 0.25 6.52
CA TYR A 208 -12.59 0.05 5.14
C TYR A 208 -13.75 -0.93 5.05
N MET A 209 -13.69 -2.05 5.76
CA MET A 209 -14.76 -3.04 5.81
C MET A 209 -16.06 -2.43 6.37
N GLN A 210 -15.99 -1.68 7.48
CA GLN A 210 -17.14 -1.00 8.08
C GLN A 210 -17.75 0.03 7.14
N MET A 211 -16.93 0.76 6.39
CA MET A 211 -17.38 1.75 5.41
C MET A 211 -18.28 1.14 4.32
N TRP A 212 -18.03 -0.10 3.94
CA TRP A 212 -18.75 -0.76 2.85
C TRP A 212 -19.72 -1.86 3.32
N MET A 213 -19.72 -2.19 4.61
CA MET A 213 -20.59 -3.23 5.17
C MET A 213 -22.10 -3.03 4.86
N PRO A 214 -22.66 -1.80 4.86
CA PRO A 214 -24.06 -1.61 4.46
C PRO A 214 -24.38 -2.08 3.04
N PHE A 215 -23.43 -1.95 2.11
CA PHE A 215 -23.57 -2.45 0.73
C PHE A 215 -23.53 -3.98 0.64
N VAL A 216 -22.75 -4.60 1.50
CA VAL A 216 -22.75 -6.08 1.64
C VAL A 216 -24.07 -6.56 2.22
N THR A 217 -24.59 -5.87 3.23
CA THR A 217 -25.85 -6.26 3.90
C THR A 217 -27.05 -6.27 2.94
N VAL A 218 -27.08 -5.36 1.96
CA VAL A 218 -28.14 -5.28 0.95
C VAL A 218 -27.78 -6.04 -0.35
N GLY A 219 -26.69 -6.79 -0.38
CA GLY A 219 -26.31 -7.66 -1.51
C GLY A 219 -25.73 -6.94 -2.73
N ILE A 220 -25.34 -5.65 -2.62
CA ILE A 220 -24.70 -4.89 -3.71
C ILE A 220 -23.23 -5.28 -3.86
N LEU A 221 -22.54 -5.58 -2.76
CA LEU A 221 -21.16 -6.04 -2.72
C LEU A 221 -21.09 -7.42 -2.02
N GLN A 222 -20.05 -8.17 -2.34
CA GLN A 222 -19.71 -9.37 -1.57
C GLN A 222 -18.65 -9.01 -0.52
N ARG A 223 -18.60 -9.75 0.60
CA ARG A 223 -17.61 -9.52 1.65
C ARG A 223 -16.19 -9.71 1.14
N GLU A 224 -16.00 -10.64 0.22
CA GLU A 224 -14.73 -10.96 -0.43
C GLU A 224 -14.17 -9.79 -1.25
N ASP A 225 -15.05 -8.92 -1.79
CA ASP A 225 -14.64 -7.71 -2.53
C ASP A 225 -13.94 -6.67 -1.65
N LEU A 226 -14.12 -6.77 -0.34
CA LEU A 226 -13.55 -5.84 0.65
C LEU A 226 -12.23 -6.34 1.26
N VAL A 227 -11.78 -7.55 0.92
CA VAL A 227 -10.60 -8.15 1.52
C VAL A 227 -9.34 -7.73 0.79
N GLY A 228 -8.42 -7.10 1.54
CA GLY A 228 -7.10 -6.69 1.03
C GLY A 228 -7.15 -5.43 0.17
N TYR A 229 -6.07 -5.20 -0.57
CA TYR A 229 -5.95 -4.07 -1.48
C TYR A 229 -6.45 -4.43 -2.87
N ARG A 230 -6.77 -3.39 -3.66
CA ARG A 230 -7.27 -3.56 -5.03
C ARG A 230 -6.38 -4.46 -5.90
N THR A 231 -7.03 -5.19 -6.78
CA THR A 231 -6.40 -6.06 -7.77
C THR A 231 -6.41 -5.45 -9.18
N GLY A 232 -7.24 -4.43 -9.39
CA GLY A 232 -7.37 -3.69 -10.65
C GLY A 232 -6.63 -2.34 -10.63
N GLN A 233 -6.29 -1.82 -11.82
CA GLN A 233 -5.82 -0.46 -11.98
C GLN A 233 -6.97 0.53 -11.79
N VAL A 234 -6.69 1.66 -11.16
CA VAL A 234 -7.64 2.76 -10.96
C VAL A 234 -7.03 4.07 -11.48
N TYR A 235 -7.91 5.01 -11.81
CA TYR A 235 -7.55 6.35 -12.25
C TYR A 235 -8.36 7.37 -11.46
N ILE A 236 -7.71 8.47 -11.08
CA ILE A 236 -8.36 9.54 -10.33
C ILE A 236 -8.91 10.54 -11.35
N ARG A 237 -10.23 10.73 -11.34
CA ARG A 237 -10.89 11.63 -12.28
C ARG A 237 -10.37 13.07 -12.14
N GLY A 238 -9.85 13.62 -13.25
CA GLY A 238 -9.34 15.00 -13.29
C GLY A 238 -7.95 15.19 -12.69
N SER A 239 -7.23 14.11 -12.36
CA SER A 239 -5.85 14.14 -11.91
C SER A 239 -4.90 13.65 -13.00
N GLN A 240 -3.69 14.21 -13.04
CA GLN A 240 -2.58 13.71 -13.85
C GLN A 240 -1.79 12.62 -13.09
N HIS A 241 -1.98 12.51 -11.79
CA HIS A 241 -1.39 11.45 -11.01
C HIS A 241 -2.05 10.10 -11.34
N ILE A 242 -1.24 9.14 -11.73
CA ILE A 242 -1.66 7.75 -11.94
C ILE A 242 -1.27 6.94 -10.70
N PRO A 243 -2.25 6.44 -9.93
CA PRO A 243 -1.98 5.62 -8.77
C PRO A 243 -1.12 4.38 -9.09
N LEU A 244 -0.38 3.91 -8.11
CA LEU A 244 0.51 2.76 -8.25
C LEU A 244 -0.25 1.55 -8.83
N ASN A 245 0.44 0.72 -9.59
CA ASN A 245 -0.15 -0.54 -10.05
C ASN A 245 -0.45 -1.48 -8.86
N PRO A 246 -1.38 -2.46 -8.98
CA PRO A 246 -1.80 -3.30 -7.86
C PRO A 246 -0.68 -4.08 -7.17
N LYS A 247 0.37 -4.48 -7.90
CA LYS A 247 1.53 -5.16 -7.31
C LYS A 247 2.34 -4.20 -6.45
N ALA A 248 2.58 -2.99 -6.98
CA ALA A 248 3.31 -1.94 -6.26
C ALA A 248 2.56 -1.46 -5.00
N VAL A 249 1.23 -1.48 -4.98
CA VAL A 249 0.44 -1.16 -3.77
C VAL A 249 0.81 -2.10 -2.62
N ARG A 250 0.97 -3.40 -2.89
CA ARG A 250 1.32 -4.40 -1.86
C ARG A 250 2.70 -4.16 -1.25
N ASP A 251 3.63 -3.61 -2.04
CA ASP A 251 4.96 -3.24 -1.57
C ASP A 251 4.95 -1.89 -0.84
N ALA A 252 4.14 -0.95 -1.32
CA ALA A 252 4.08 0.43 -0.84
C ALA A 252 3.37 0.57 0.52
N MET A 253 2.28 -0.15 0.75
CA MET A 253 1.49 -0.02 1.98
C MET A 253 2.26 -0.40 3.25
N PRO A 254 3.01 -1.52 3.30
CA PRO A 254 3.88 -1.81 4.44
C PRO A 254 4.89 -0.69 4.73
N VAL A 255 5.46 -0.09 3.66
CA VAL A 255 6.43 1.01 3.80
C VAL A 255 5.78 2.26 4.38
N LEU A 256 4.57 2.62 3.93
CA LEU A 256 3.83 3.73 4.51
C LEU A 256 3.64 3.54 6.02
N PHE A 257 3.22 2.36 6.45
CA PHE A 257 3.01 2.11 7.88
C PHE A 257 4.31 2.07 8.68
N ASP A 258 5.41 1.58 8.08
CA ASP A 258 6.73 1.64 8.71
C ASP A 258 7.22 3.08 8.87
N LEU A 259 6.97 3.95 7.88
CA LEU A 259 7.26 5.38 7.97
C LEU A 259 6.42 6.04 9.06
N LEU A 260 5.11 5.79 9.10
CA LEU A 260 4.23 6.32 10.15
C LEU A 260 4.62 5.86 11.56
N LYS A 261 5.02 4.59 11.71
CA LYS A 261 5.47 4.02 12.98
C LYS A 261 6.71 4.71 13.52
N ASN A 262 7.68 4.99 12.63
CA ASN A 262 9.00 5.45 13.01
C ASN A 262 9.16 6.98 12.96
N GLU A 263 8.20 7.71 12.38
CA GLU A 263 8.24 9.19 12.34
C GLU A 263 7.92 9.78 13.71
N PRO A 264 8.86 10.50 14.33
CA PRO A 264 8.62 11.10 15.65
C PRO A 264 7.69 12.31 15.62
N HIS A 265 7.65 13.06 14.49
CA HIS A 265 6.92 14.33 14.41
C HIS A 265 5.45 14.10 14.06
N PRO A 266 4.49 14.45 14.94
CA PRO A 266 3.08 14.12 14.72
C PRO A 266 2.45 14.84 13.52
N ALA A 267 2.83 16.08 13.22
CA ALA A 267 2.37 16.79 12.03
C ALA A 267 2.82 16.10 10.74
N VAL A 268 4.06 15.59 10.71
CA VAL A 268 4.58 14.83 9.57
C VAL A 268 3.79 13.54 9.38
N ARG A 269 3.53 12.79 10.47
CA ARG A 269 2.66 11.60 10.40
C ARG A 269 1.27 11.95 9.84
N ALA A 270 0.68 13.06 10.28
CA ALA A 270 -0.65 13.47 9.85
C ALA A 270 -0.71 13.87 8.38
N VAL A 271 0.12 14.83 7.97
CA VAL A 271 0.12 15.37 6.60
C VAL A 271 0.61 14.35 5.60
N LEU A 272 1.77 13.75 5.83
CA LEU A 272 2.33 12.77 4.92
C LEU A 272 1.57 11.44 4.96
N GLY A 273 1.04 11.03 6.12
CA GLY A 273 0.18 9.85 6.22
C GLY A 273 -1.05 9.94 5.33
N HIS A 274 -1.76 11.06 5.41
CA HIS A 274 -2.88 11.33 4.50
C HIS A 274 -2.43 11.35 3.03
N PHE A 275 -1.42 12.16 2.72
CA PHE A 275 -0.95 12.34 1.34
C PHE A 275 -0.51 11.02 0.73
N PHE A 276 0.35 10.25 1.39
CA PHE A 276 0.84 8.98 0.85
C PHE A 276 -0.25 7.92 0.75
N PHE A 277 -1.23 7.91 1.67
CA PHE A 277 -2.36 7.00 1.56
C PHE A 277 -3.16 7.24 0.27
N VAL A 278 -3.49 8.51 -0.03
CA VAL A 278 -4.23 8.84 -1.25
C VAL A 278 -3.36 8.76 -2.51
N TYR A 279 -2.05 8.98 -2.41
CA TYR A 279 -1.08 8.81 -3.49
C TYR A 279 -0.96 7.34 -3.92
N ILE A 280 -0.83 6.43 -2.97
CA ILE A 280 -0.79 4.97 -3.22
C ILE A 280 -2.13 4.48 -3.74
N HIS A 281 -3.22 5.01 -3.20
CA HIS A 281 -4.60 4.70 -3.59
C HIS A 281 -4.91 3.21 -3.47
N PRO A 282 -4.84 2.62 -2.26
CA PRO A 282 -4.82 1.17 -2.09
C PRO A 282 -6.13 0.45 -2.39
N TYR A 283 -7.27 1.13 -2.40
CA TYR A 283 -8.58 0.54 -2.60
C TYR A 283 -9.21 0.93 -3.93
N MET A 284 -10.26 0.20 -4.35
CA MET A 284 -11.00 0.53 -5.58
C MET A 284 -11.77 1.84 -5.45
N ASP A 285 -12.33 2.13 -4.27
CA ASP A 285 -13.03 3.37 -3.92
C ASP A 285 -12.85 3.67 -2.42
N GLY A 286 -13.16 4.90 -1.99
CA GLY A 286 -13.10 5.30 -0.58
C GLY A 286 -11.74 5.79 -0.10
N ASN A 287 -10.73 5.89 -0.96
CA ASN A 287 -9.37 6.26 -0.54
C ASN A 287 -9.29 7.68 0.04
N GLY A 288 -10.07 8.63 -0.46
CA GLY A 288 -10.11 9.98 0.09
C GLY A 288 -10.68 10.00 1.52
N ARG A 289 -11.78 9.28 1.77
CA ARG A 289 -12.37 9.12 3.11
C ARG A 289 -11.41 8.45 4.08
N MET A 290 -10.78 7.35 3.64
CA MET A 290 -9.77 6.64 4.42
C MET A 290 -8.55 7.53 4.73
N GLY A 291 -8.08 8.31 3.75
CA GLY A 291 -6.97 9.26 3.95
C GLY A 291 -7.29 10.31 5.02
N ARG A 292 -8.53 10.85 5.04
CA ARG A 292 -8.97 11.79 6.09
C ARG A 292 -9.07 11.12 7.46
N PHE A 293 -9.43 9.85 7.54
CA PHE A 293 -9.36 9.09 8.80
C PHE A 293 -7.92 8.87 9.26
N VAL A 294 -7.01 8.53 8.35
CA VAL A 294 -5.57 8.44 8.67
C VAL A 294 -5.06 9.78 9.19
N LEU A 295 -5.39 10.90 8.52
CA LEU A 295 -5.05 12.25 8.98
C LEU A 295 -5.45 12.44 10.44
N ASN A 296 -6.73 12.21 10.76
CA ASN A 296 -7.27 12.47 12.09
C ASN A 296 -6.71 11.53 13.17
N ALA A 297 -6.47 10.27 12.86
CA ALA A 297 -5.80 9.36 13.78
C ALA A 297 -4.36 9.81 14.10
N MET A 298 -3.64 10.31 13.09
CA MET A 298 -2.29 10.85 13.28
C MET A 298 -2.28 12.20 14.00
N LEU A 299 -3.25 13.10 13.71
CA LEU A 299 -3.42 14.36 14.46
C LEU A 299 -3.66 14.10 15.94
N ALA A 300 -4.55 13.16 16.27
CA ALA A 300 -4.82 12.77 17.66
C ALA A 300 -3.54 12.34 18.39
N SER A 301 -2.63 11.65 17.72
CA SER A 301 -1.35 11.21 18.29
C SER A 301 -0.41 12.35 18.71
N GLY A 302 -0.66 13.56 18.23
CA GLY A 302 0.06 14.77 18.58
C GLY A 302 -0.72 15.73 19.48
N GLY A 303 -1.95 15.36 19.85
CA GLY A 303 -2.82 16.19 20.68
C GLY A 303 -3.63 17.23 19.88
N TYR A 304 -3.58 17.21 18.56
CA TYR A 304 -4.41 18.08 17.74
C TYR A 304 -5.87 17.63 17.75
N ASN A 305 -6.79 18.56 17.64
CA ASN A 305 -8.21 18.27 17.54
C ASN A 305 -8.57 17.53 16.22
N TRP A 306 -9.72 16.84 16.25
CA TRP A 306 -10.31 16.31 15.01
C TRP A 306 -10.54 17.42 14.00
N THR A 307 -9.99 17.25 12.81
CA THR A 307 -9.97 18.27 11.76
C THR A 307 -10.87 17.87 10.62
N VAL A 308 -11.77 18.76 10.24
CA VAL A 308 -12.70 18.60 9.13
C VAL A 308 -12.23 19.43 7.93
N VAL A 309 -12.21 18.84 6.76
CA VAL A 309 -11.98 19.57 5.50
C VAL A 309 -13.34 20.04 4.96
N PRO A 310 -13.62 21.36 4.96
CA PRO A 310 -14.90 21.86 4.46
C PRO A 310 -15.07 21.62 2.96
N VAL A 311 -16.27 21.24 2.53
CA VAL A 311 -16.56 20.99 1.11
C VAL A 311 -16.36 22.23 0.24
N GLU A 312 -16.53 23.42 0.80
CA GLU A 312 -16.30 24.73 0.16
C GLU A 312 -14.83 24.88 -0.27
N ARG A 313 -13.92 24.28 0.50
CA ARG A 313 -12.46 24.27 0.22
C ARG A 313 -12.02 23.08 -0.64
N ARG A 314 -12.98 22.28 -1.15
CA ARG A 314 -12.67 21.10 -1.95
C ARG A 314 -11.72 21.38 -3.12
N LYS A 315 -11.94 22.48 -3.85
CA LYS A 315 -11.10 22.84 -5.02
C LYS A 315 -9.65 23.11 -4.60
N GLU A 316 -9.46 23.85 -3.52
CA GLU A 316 -8.15 24.17 -2.97
C GLU A 316 -7.43 22.91 -2.48
N TYR A 317 -8.13 22.08 -1.69
CA TYR A 317 -7.64 20.82 -1.16
C TYR A 317 -7.23 19.84 -2.27
N MET A 318 -8.06 19.64 -3.29
CA MET A 318 -7.75 18.73 -4.41
C MET A 318 -6.59 19.28 -5.26
N LYS A 319 -6.51 20.59 -5.50
CA LYS A 319 -5.40 21.23 -6.22
C LYS A 319 -4.09 21.08 -5.47
N ALA A 320 -4.09 21.20 -4.15
CA ALA A 320 -2.91 21.03 -3.31
C ALA A 320 -2.42 19.57 -3.32
N LEU A 321 -3.33 18.60 -3.27
CA LEU A 321 -2.99 17.17 -3.44
C LEU A 321 -2.42 16.86 -4.82
N GLU A 322 -3.00 17.44 -5.88
CA GLU A 322 -2.50 17.28 -7.25
C GLU A 322 -1.08 17.81 -7.38
N LYS A 323 -0.81 19.01 -6.87
CA LYS A 323 0.53 19.60 -6.88
C LYS A 323 1.54 18.73 -6.15
N ALA A 324 1.17 18.22 -4.98
CA ALA A 324 2.03 17.32 -4.22
C ALA A 324 2.30 16.00 -4.98
N SER A 325 1.29 15.47 -5.67
CA SER A 325 1.39 14.18 -6.38
C SER A 325 2.19 14.28 -7.69
N VAL A 326 2.07 15.40 -8.42
CA VAL A 326 2.64 15.59 -9.76
C VAL A 326 3.99 16.32 -9.70
N GLU A 327 4.07 17.37 -8.87
CA GLU A 327 5.26 18.22 -8.78
C GLU A 327 6.18 17.87 -7.59
N GLY A 328 5.71 17.04 -6.66
CA GLY A 328 6.45 16.70 -5.44
C GLY A 328 6.46 17.80 -4.38
N ASP A 329 5.62 18.86 -4.53
CA ASP A 329 5.56 20.00 -3.60
C ASP A 329 4.39 19.83 -2.61
N ILE A 330 4.72 19.44 -1.38
CA ILE A 330 3.75 19.24 -0.29
C ILE A 330 3.31 20.56 0.38
N SER A 331 3.94 21.68 0.07
CA SER A 331 3.79 22.94 0.82
C SER A 331 2.36 23.46 0.85
N GLU A 332 1.67 23.46 -0.30
CA GLU A 332 0.28 23.94 -0.39
C GLU A 332 -0.66 23.02 0.39
N PHE A 333 -0.48 21.71 0.29
CA PHE A 333 -1.29 20.75 1.04
C PHE A 333 -1.08 20.91 2.55
N THR A 334 0.16 21.08 2.98
CA THR A 334 0.49 21.34 4.39
C THR A 334 -0.21 22.60 4.90
N LYS A 335 -0.15 23.70 4.14
CA LYS A 335 -0.83 24.97 4.51
C LYS A 335 -2.33 24.82 4.60
N VAL A 336 -2.95 24.07 3.66
CA VAL A 336 -4.40 23.79 3.70
C VAL A 336 -4.76 23.09 5.00
N ILE A 337 -4.08 21.99 5.34
CA ILE A 337 -4.37 21.25 6.56
C ILE A 337 -4.04 22.07 7.82
N ALA A 338 -2.88 22.74 7.86
CA ALA A 338 -2.47 23.59 8.98
C ALA A 338 -3.49 24.70 9.29
N SER A 339 -4.12 25.27 8.27
CA SER A 339 -5.16 26.31 8.44
C SER A 339 -6.47 25.79 9.03
N LEU A 340 -6.70 24.47 9.01
CA LEU A 340 -7.90 23.81 9.54
C LEU A 340 -7.70 23.28 10.96
N VAL A 341 -6.46 23.06 11.36
CA VAL A 341 -6.10 22.61 12.71
C VAL A 341 -6.18 23.80 13.66
N LYS A 342 -7.00 23.67 14.71
CA LYS A 342 -7.19 24.69 15.76
C LYS A 342 -6.62 24.21 17.07
#